data_1787de38a2cb1589b132a6d99af8823d
#
_entry.id   1787de38a2cb1589b132a6d99af8823d
#
_cell.length_a   1.000
_cell.length_b   1.000
_cell.length_c   1.000
_cell.angle_alpha   90.00
_cell.angle_beta   90.00
_cell.angle_gamma   90.00
#
_symmetry.space_group_name_H-M   'P 1'
#
loop_
_entity.id
_entity.type
_entity.pdbx_description
1 polymer ?
#
loop_
_entity_poly.entity_id
_entity_poly.type
_entity_poly.pdbx_seq_one_letter_code
_entity_poly.pdbx_strand_id
1 'polypeptide(L)'
;MISVIIALEGMIISWAYRKVSSFEEVLAAVVDLPREELRRTFKKQEAEIFSDRGMIIFSAFFILFVHIAGIDYHAVAFNSIVSATVFKLGYYFAVYLEAAGLYILIMTALAVHRIGLLPLRLNALYSDFHAIGTVYFKFTICAAAVYVIWGFFHIIVPPQFSSLQMILWF
;
A
#
# COMPACT_ATOMS: atom_id res chain seq x y z
N MET A 1 11.74 16.73 1.31
CA MET A 1 11.78 15.27 1.38
C MET A 1 10.37 14.66 1.52
N ILE A 2 9.51 15.06 2.48
CA ILE A 2 8.12 14.58 2.60
C ILE A 2 7.35 14.72 1.28
N SER A 3 7.46 15.83 0.57
CA SER A 3 6.80 16.04 -0.72
C SER A 3 7.21 15.01 -1.79
N VAL A 4 8.45 14.54 -1.74
CA VAL A 4 8.95 13.49 -2.64
C VAL A 4 8.32 12.15 -2.29
N ILE A 5 8.21 11.83 -1.00
CA ILE A 5 7.56 10.61 -0.52
C ILE A 5 6.10 10.60 -0.96
N ILE A 6 5.35 11.67 -0.71
CA ILE A 6 3.95 11.83 -1.11
C ILE A 6 3.79 11.63 -2.63
N ALA A 7 4.67 12.23 -3.44
CA ALA A 7 4.61 12.08 -4.89
C ALA A 7 4.86 10.63 -5.33
N LEU A 8 5.86 9.96 -4.76
CA LEU A 8 6.19 8.58 -5.07
C LEU A 8 5.05 7.62 -4.67
N GLU A 9 4.51 7.77 -3.46
CA GLU A 9 3.39 6.96 -2.98
C GLU A 9 2.15 7.13 -3.86
N GLY A 10 1.79 8.38 -4.20
CA GLY A 10 0.68 8.66 -5.11
C GLY A 10 0.89 8.05 -6.51
N MET A 11 2.11 8.08 -7.03
CA MET A 11 2.46 7.43 -8.31
C MET A 11 2.32 5.90 -8.23
N ILE A 12 2.77 5.28 -7.15
CA ILE A 12 2.70 3.83 -6.93
C ILE A 12 1.24 3.38 -6.83
N ILE A 13 0.41 4.08 -6.04
CA ILE A 13 -1.02 3.79 -5.91
C ILE A 13 -1.72 3.92 -7.25
N SER A 14 -1.46 5.00 -8.00
CA SER A 14 -2.04 5.22 -9.33
C SER A 14 -1.60 4.15 -10.33
N TRP A 15 -0.34 3.71 -10.27
CA TRP A 15 0.17 2.64 -11.10
C TRP A 15 -0.47 1.29 -10.73
N ALA A 16 -0.60 0.97 -9.42
CA ALA A 16 -1.24 -0.23 -8.93
C ALA A 16 -2.69 -0.32 -9.42
N TYR A 17 -3.45 0.78 -9.31
CA TYR A 17 -4.82 0.85 -9.80
C TYR A 17 -4.91 0.45 -11.27
N ARG A 18 -4.12 1.09 -12.13
CA ARG A 18 -4.12 0.79 -13.59
C ARG A 18 -3.73 -0.64 -13.90
N LYS A 19 -2.80 -1.23 -13.12
CA LYS A 19 -2.33 -2.59 -13.35
C LYS A 19 -3.32 -3.65 -12.85
N VAL A 20 -3.91 -3.46 -11.68
CA VAL A 20 -4.93 -4.36 -11.17
C VAL A 20 -6.13 -4.39 -12.10
N SER A 21 -6.62 -3.23 -12.57
CA SER A 21 -7.75 -3.16 -13.52
C SER A 21 -7.47 -3.87 -14.86
N SER A 22 -6.20 -4.08 -15.22
CA SER A 22 -5.83 -4.83 -16.44
C SER A 22 -5.81 -6.36 -16.25
N PHE A 23 -5.99 -6.88 -15.03
CA PHE A 23 -5.91 -8.33 -14.77
C PHE A 23 -7.12 -9.14 -15.24
N GLU A 24 -8.25 -8.48 -15.54
CA GLU A 24 -9.46 -9.18 -16.01
C GLU A 24 -9.13 -10.07 -17.24
N GLU A 25 -8.37 -9.55 -18.19
CA GLU A 25 -8.00 -10.28 -19.40
C GLU A 25 -7.06 -11.45 -19.12
N VAL A 26 -6.08 -11.24 -18.23
CA VAL A 26 -5.13 -12.29 -17.83
C VAL A 26 -5.85 -13.41 -17.09
N LEU A 27 -6.78 -13.07 -16.21
CA LEU A 27 -7.56 -14.04 -15.46
C LEU A 27 -8.52 -14.84 -16.36
N ALA A 28 -9.04 -14.22 -17.43
CA ALA A 28 -9.89 -14.90 -18.40
C ALA A 28 -9.15 -16.00 -19.17
N ALA A 29 -7.82 -15.93 -19.25
CA ALA A 29 -7.00 -16.98 -19.85
C ALA A 29 -6.75 -18.17 -18.88
N VAL A 30 -6.68 -17.90 -17.58
CA VAL A 30 -6.23 -18.85 -16.54
C VAL A 30 -7.37 -19.54 -15.81
N VAL A 31 -8.49 -18.84 -15.59
CA VAL A 31 -9.62 -19.34 -14.78
C VAL A 31 -10.67 -20.01 -15.68
N ASP A 32 -11.16 -21.17 -15.25
CA ASP A 32 -12.19 -21.92 -15.96
C ASP A 32 -13.59 -21.58 -15.43
N LEU A 33 -14.00 -20.34 -15.66
CA LEU A 33 -15.34 -19.83 -15.33
C LEU A 33 -15.97 -19.17 -16.55
N PRO A 34 -17.33 -19.14 -16.62
CA PRO A 34 -18.03 -18.30 -17.59
C PRO A 34 -17.57 -16.85 -17.51
N ARG A 35 -17.36 -16.20 -18.66
CA ARG A 35 -16.79 -14.86 -18.76
C ARG A 35 -17.55 -13.81 -17.91
N GLU A 36 -18.86 -13.93 -17.82
CA GLU A 36 -19.67 -13.02 -17.00
C GLU A 36 -19.47 -13.21 -15.49
N GLU A 37 -19.35 -14.46 -15.06
CA GLU A 37 -19.13 -14.81 -13.65
C GLU A 37 -17.70 -14.38 -13.21
N LEU A 38 -16.71 -14.63 -14.06
CA LEU A 38 -15.34 -14.16 -13.84
C LEU A 38 -15.30 -12.64 -13.73
N ARG A 39 -15.95 -11.93 -14.66
CA ARG A 39 -16.02 -10.46 -14.63
C ARG A 39 -16.69 -9.93 -13.38
N ARG A 40 -17.78 -10.54 -12.92
CA ARG A 40 -18.46 -10.17 -11.69
C ARG A 40 -17.57 -10.39 -10.47
N THR A 41 -16.90 -11.53 -10.39
CA THR A 41 -15.98 -11.89 -9.32
C THR A 41 -14.80 -10.91 -9.30
N PHE A 42 -14.20 -10.65 -10.45
CA PHE A 42 -13.07 -9.72 -10.57
C PHE A 42 -13.46 -8.30 -10.16
N LYS A 43 -14.59 -7.77 -10.66
CA LYS A 43 -15.05 -6.43 -10.27
C LYS A 43 -15.35 -6.29 -8.80
N LYS A 44 -15.86 -7.36 -8.15
CA LYS A 44 -16.04 -7.38 -6.71
C LYS A 44 -14.70 -7.29 -5.99
N GLN A 45 -13.68 -8.06 -6.42
CA GLN A 45 -12.34 -8.03 -5.83
C GLN A 45 -11.66 -6.65 -6.07
N GLU A 46 -11.78 -6.10 -7.26
CA GLU A 46 -11.27 -4.76 -7.60
C GLU A 46 -11.89 -3.69 -6.69
N ALA A 47 -13.21 -3.72 -6.49
CA ALA A 47 -13.90 -2.81 -5.59
C ALA A 47 -13.49 -2.98 -4.11
N GLU A 48 -13.15 -4.19 -3.67
CA GLU A 48 -12.63 -4.44 -2.33
C GLU A 48 -11.19 -3.90 -2.18
N ILE A 49 -10.32 -4.11 -3.19
CA ILE A 49 -8.94 -3.63 -3.20
C ILE A 49 -8.89 -2.10 -3.14
N PHE A 50 -9.72 -1.42 -3.91
CA PHE A 50 -9.77 0.04 -3.99
C PHE A 50 -10.95 0.65 -3.22
N SER A 51 -11.36 0.02 -2.13
CA SER A 51 -12.41 0.53 -1.27
C SER A 51 -11.95 1.76 -0.50
N ASP A 52 -12.48 2.94 -0.83
CA ASP A 52 -12.21 4.17 -0.11
C ASP A 52 -12.46 4.02 1.39
N ARG A 53 -13.59 3.38 1.75
CA ARG A 53 -13.93 3.10 3.15
C ARG A 53 -12.89 2.20 3.82
N GLY A 54 -12.45 1.15 3.15
CA GLY A 54 -11.42 0.24 3.64
C GLY A 54 -10.10 0.95 3.87
N MET A 55 -9.64 1.73 2.89
CA MET A 55 -8.41 2.53 2.98
C MET A 55 -8.48 3.54 4.12
N ILE A 56 -9.58 4.29 4.26
CA ILE A 56 -9.74 5.28 5.33
C ILE A 56 -9.70 4.61 6.70
N ILE A 57 -10.44 3.52 6.91
CA ILE A 57 -10.48 2.81 8.20
C ILE A 57 -9.09 2.24 8.52
N PHE A 58 -8.45 1.56 7.57
CA PHE A 58 -7.11 1.00 7.77
C PHE A 58 -6.08 2.09 8.08
N SER A 59 -6.10 3.19 7.32
CA SER A 59 -5.20 4.32 7.53
C SER A 59 -5.42 5.01 8.88
N ALA A 60 -6.67 5.11 9.34
CA ALA A 60 -6.97 5.67 10.66
C ALA A 60 -6.36 4.80 11.79
N PHE A 61 -6.49 3.47 11.70
CA PHE A 61 -5.83 2.55 12.64
C PHE A 61 -4.31 2.63 12.55
N PHE A 62 -3.77 2.71 11.34
CA PHE A 62 -2.33 2.82 11.13
C PHE A 62 -1.75 4.13 11.70
N ILE A 63 -2.42 5.26 11.45
CA ILE A 63 -2.04 6.56 12.03
C ILE A 63 -2.11 6.52 13.56
N LEU A 64 -3.19 5.93 14.11
CA LEU A 64 -3.31 5.76 15.55
C LEU A 64 -2.19 4.90 16.13
N PHE A 65 -1.84 3.80 15.44
CA PHE A 65 -0.71 2.94 15.82
C PHE A 65 0.61 3.72 15.81
N VAL A 66 0.91 4.45 14.72
CA VAL A 66 2.11 5.29 14.59
C VAL A 66 2.16 6.35 15.70
N HIS A 67 1.01 6.94 16.03
CA HIS A 67 0.91 7.94 17.11
C HIS A 67 1.17 7.32 18.50
N ILE A 68 0.57 6.15 18.79
CA ILE A 68 0.78 5.42 20.04
C ILE A 68 2.22 4.90 20.16
N ALA A 69 2.77 4.38 19.06
CA ALA A 69 4.17 3.96 18.99
C ALA A 69 5.15 5.14 19.15
N GLY A 70 4.62 6.37 19.13
CA GLY A 70 5.34 7.59 19.52
C GLY A 70 6.41 8.00 18.56
N ILE A 71 6.24 7.76 17.28
CA ILE A 71 7.05 8.40 16.25
C ILE A 71 6.63 9.88 16.23
N ASP A 72 7.02 10.60 17.26
CA ASP A 72 6.67 12.00 17.39
C ASP A 72 7.88 12.85 17.05
N TYR A 73 7.78 13.62 15.95
CA TYR A 73 8.82 14.54 15.50
C TYR A 73 8.77 15.87 16.25
N HIS A 74 8.51 15.85 17.56
CA HIS A 74 8.52 17.07 18.38
C HIS A 74 9.87 17.79 18.44
N ALA A 75 10.95 17.07 18.10
CA ALA A 75 12.30 17.62 18.16
C ALA A 75 12.71 18.47 16.96
N VAL A 76 11.92 18.51 15.89
CA VAL A 76 12.24 19.41 14.78
C VAL A 76 11.92 20.83 15.22
N ALA A 77 12.99 21.60 15.51
CA ALA A 77 12.87 23.01 15.86
C ALA A 77 12.33 23.79 14.65
N PHE A 78 11.06 24.15 14.70
CA PHE A 78 10.44 25.00 13.70
C PHE A 78 10.54 26.45 14.10
N ASN A 79 10.95 27.31 13.17
CA ASN A 79 11.05 28.75 13.39
C ASN A 79 9.70 29.46 13.51
N SER A 80 8.59 28.76 13.18
CA SER A 80 7.23 29.29 13.30
C SER A 80 6.17 28.19 13.48
N ILE A 81 5.04 28.55 14.08
CA ILE A 81 3.87 27.68 14.22
C ILE A 81 3.35 27.22 12.84
N VAL A 82 3.39 28.10 11.85
CA VAL A 82 2.97 27.78 10.48
C VAL A 82 3.82 26.65 9.90
N SER A 83 5.14 26.76 10.01
CA SER A 83 6.09 25.73 9.52
C SER A 83 5.86 24.40 10.22
N ALA A 84 5.63 24.40 11.53
CA ALA A 84 5.32 23.20 12.31
C ALA A 84 4.01 22.55 11.85
N THR A 85 2.97 23.36 11.63
CA THR A 85 1.65 22.87 11.19
C THR A 85 1.73 22.25 9.78
N VAL A 86 2.37 22.95 8.84
CA VAL A 86 2.54 22.45 7.46
C VAL A 86 3.33 21.14 7.46
N PHE A 87 4.40 21.05 8.26
CA PHE A 87 5.17 19.81 8.40
C PHE A 87 4.31 18.65 8.94
N LYS A 88 3.57 18.87 10.03
CA LYS A 88 2.70 17.86 10.64
C LYS A 88 1.63 17.37 9.67
N LEU A 89 0.97 18.28 8.97
CA LEU A 89 -0.04 17.94 7.96
C LEU A 89 0.58 17.10 6.83
N GLY A 90 1.74 17.51 6.33
CA GLY A 90 2.46 16.75 5.30
C GLY A 90 2.88 15.36 5.78
N TYR A 91 3.35 15.26 7.01
CA TYR A 91 3.72 13.99 7.64
C TYR A 91 2.53 13.03 7.76
N TYR A 92 1.42 13.48 8.36
CA TYR A 92 0.23 12.62 8.48
C TYR A 92 -0.38 12.26 7.13
N PHE A 93 -0.28 13.14 6.15
CA PHE A 93 -0.72 12.83 4.80
C PHE A 93 0.16 11.75 4.14
N ALA A 94 1.48 11.81 4.32
CA ALA A 94 2.38 10.77 3.86
C ALA A 94 2.09 9.42 4.57
N VAL A 95 1.91 9.41 5.89
CA VAL A 95 1.52 8.21 6.65
C VAL A 95 0.17 7.64 6.17
N TYR A 96 -0.77 8.50 5.80
CA TYR A 96 -2.04 8.08 5.20
C TYR A 96 -1.83 7.36 3.85
N LEU A 97 -1.01 7.92 2.97
CA LEU A 97 -0.72 7.31 1.66
C LEU A 97 0.04 5.98 1.81
N GLU A 98 0.99 5.92 2.72
CA GLU A 98 1.70 4.68 3.06
C GLU A 98 0.74 3.58 3.53
N ALA A 99 -0.15 3.92 4.45
CA ALA A 99 -1.18 2.99 4.94
C ALA A 99 -2.14 2.56 3.83
N ALA A 100 -2.56 3.46 2.96
CA ALA A 100 -3.40 3.16 1.80
C ALA A 100 -2.67 2.21 0.83
N GLY A 101 -1.39 2.45 0.56
CA GLY A 101 -0.55 1.55 -0.25
C GLY A 101 -0.41 0.17 0.36
N LEU A 102 -0.19 0.08 1.67
CA LEU A 102 -0.13 -1.19 2.40
C LEU A 102 -1.47 -1.93 2.37
N TYR A 103 -2.58 -1.22 2.55
CA TYR A 103 -3.93 -1.78 2.40
C TYR A 103 -4.13 -2.40 1.02
N ILE A 104 -3.81 -1.67 -0.06
CA ILE A 104 -3.91 -2.16 -1.44
C ILE A 104 -3.05 -3.41 -1.63
N LEU A 105 -1.83 -3.44 -1.09
CA LEU A 105 -0.93 -4.59 -1.17
C LEU A 105 -1.55 -5.82 -0.48
N ILE A 106 -2.05 -5.67 0.74
CA ILE A 106 -2.69 -6.75 1.49
C ILE A 106 -3.94 -7.26 0.76
N MET A 107 -4.80 -6.35 0.31
CA MET A 107 -6.04 -6.72 -0.39
C MET A 107 -5.76 -7.38 -1.74
N THR A 108 -4.72 -6.95 -2.45
CA THR A 108 -4.26 -7.60 -3.68
C THR A 108 -3.76 -9.02 -3.40
N ALA A 109 -2.97 -9.23 -2.34
CA ALA A 109 -2.54 -10.57 -1.95
C ALA A 109 -3.71 -11.48 -1.60
N LEU A 110 -4.69 -10.98 -0.87
CA LEU A 110 -5.92 -11.71 -0.54
C LEU A 110 -6.76 -12.04 -1.80
N ALA A 111 -6.84 -11.11 -2.74
CA ALA A 111 -7.54 -11.33 -4.01
C ALA A 111 -6.84 -12.41 -4.84
N VAL A 112 -5.51 -12.39 -4.94
CA VAL A 112 -4.71 -13.43 -5.63
C VAL A 112 -4.93 -14.80 -4.96
N HIS A 113 -4.92 -14.85 -3.63
CA HIS A 113 -5.22 -16.07 -2.89
C HIS A 113 -6.62 -16.60 -3.20
N ARG A 114 -7.66 -15.77 -3.17
CA ARG A 114 -9.04 -16.14 -3.49
C ARG A 114 -9.19 -16.61 -4.93
N ILE A 115 -8.50 -15.96 -5.88
CA ILE A 115 -8.48 -16.37 -7.30
C ILE A 115 -7.82 -17.74 -7.45
N GLY A 116 -6.75 -18.01 -6.69
CA GLY A 116 -6.10 -19.32 -6.68
C GLY A 116 -6.98 -20.48 -6.19
N LEU A 117 -8.09 -20.17 -5.51
CA LEU A 117 -9.09 -21.17 -5.09
C LEU A 117 -10.18 -21.46 -6.16
N LEU A 118 -10.20 -20.68 -7.25
CA LEU A 118 -11.13 -20.90 -8.37
C LEU A 118 -10.67 -22.07 -9.25
N PRO A 119 -11.57 -22.69 -10.00
CA PRO A 119 -11.19 -23.73 -10.95
C PRO A 119 -10.28 -23.15 -12.02
N LEU A 120 -9.06 -23.68 -12.12
CA LEU A 120 -8.06 -23.25 -13.09
C LEU A 120 -8.12 -24.14 -14.34
N ARG A 121 -7.86 -23.55 -15.50
CA ARG A 121 -7.75 -24.30 -16.76
C ARG A 121 -6.50 -25.17 -16.74
N LEU A 122 -6.66 -26.45 -17.00
CA LEU A 122 -5.54 -27.41 -17.05
C LEU A 122 -4.48 -27.06 -18.10
N ASN A 123 -4.85 -26.30 -19.11
CA ASN A 123 -3.96 -25.87 -20.20
C ASN A 123 -3.41 -24.46 -20.00
N ALA A 124 -3.61 -23.84 -18.81
CA ALA A 124 -3.03 -22.52 -18.54
C ALA A 124 -1.51 -22.60 -18.58
N LEU A 125 -0.90 -21.82 -19.47
CA LEU A 125 0.54 -21.79 -19.65
C LEU A 125 1.18 -21.02 -18.49
N TYR A 126 2.40 -21.42 -18.12
CA TYR A 126 3.22 -20.73 -17.11
C TYR A 126 3.34 -19.21 -17.39
N SER A 127 3.34 -18.81 -18.67
CA SER A 127 3.38 -17.41 -19.11
C SER A 127 2.21 -16.57 -18.56
N ASP A 128 1.02 -17.17 -18.39
CA ASP A 128 -0.19 -16.46 -17.96
C ASP A 128 -0.10 -16.11 -16.48
N PHE A 129 0.41 -17.04 -15.65
CA PHE A 129 0.70 -16.79 -14.23
C PHE A 129 1.86 -15.82 -14.03
N HIS A 130 2.85 -15.84 -14.92
CA HIS A 130 4.02 -14.98 -14.85
C HIS A 130 3.63 -13.49 -14.91
N ALA A 131 2.61 -13.13 -15.69
CA ALA A 131 2.13 -11.75 -15.80
C ALA A 131 1.64 -11.21 -14.45
N ILE A 132 0.84 -12.00 -13.70
CA ILE A 132 0.33 -11.64 -12.38
C ILE A 132 1.48 -11.53 -11.37
N GLY A 133 2.36 -12.54 -11.35
CA GLY A 133 3.53 -12.57 -10.47
C GLY A 133 4.48 -11.39 -10.69
N THR A 134 4.70 -11.01 -11.94
CA THR A 134 5.55 -9.87 -12.31
C THR A 134 4.99 -8.55 -11.80
N VAL A 135 3.68 -8.32 -11.88
CA VAL A 135 3.07 -7.09 -11.37
C VAL A 135 3.16 -7.05 -9.85
N TYR A 136 2.84 -8.16 -9.17
CA TYR A 136 2.96 -8.24 -7.72
C TYR A 136 4.39 -8.00 -7.25
N PHE A 137 5.37 -8.60 -7.91
CA PHE A 137 6.79 -8.41 -7.63
C PHE A 137 7.23 -6.95 -7.81
N LYS A 138 6.84 -6.31 -8.93
CA LYS A 138 7.13 -4.89 -9.15
C LYS A 138 6.50 -4.00 -8.09
N PHE A 139 5.25 -4.28 -7.69
CA PHE A 139 4.59 -3.54 -6.64
C PHE A 139 5.32 -3.68 -5.29
N THR A 140 5.76 -4.89 -4.95
CA THR A 140 6.53 -5.15 -3.72
C THR A 140 7.87 -4.40 -3.74
N ILE A 141 8.59 -4.38 -4.87
CA ILE A 141 9.85 -3.61 -5.01
C ILE A 141 9.57 -2.11 -4.83
N CYS A 142 8.52 -1.57 -5.44
CA CYS A 142 8.16 -0.16 -5.29
C CYS A 142 7.84 0.18 -3.84
N ALA A 143 7.06 -0.68 -3.15
CA ALA A 143 6.76 -0.51 -1.73
C ALA A 143 8.05 -0.54 -0.89
N ALA A 144 8.93 -1.52 -1.12
CA ALA A 144 10.21 -1.61 -0.44
C ALA A 144 11.08 -0.36 -0.64
N ALA A 145 11.11 0.21 -1.85
CA ALA A 145 11.82 1.45 -2.13
C ALA A 145 11.29 2.63 -1.30
N VAL A 146 9.98 2.74 -1.12
CA VAL A 146 9.38 3.77 -0.24
C VAL A 146 9.81 3.56 1.21
N TYR A 147 9.81 2.32 1.72
CA TYR A 147 10.29 2.03 3.07
C TYR A 147 11.77 2.36 3.27
N VAL A 148 12.61 2.13 2.26
CA VAL A 148 14.02 2.54 2.30
C VAL A 148 14.14 4.07 2.39
N ILE A 149 13.35 4.82 1.61
CA ILE A 149 13.33 6.28 1.67
C ILE A 149 12.84 6.76 3.05
N TRP A 150 11.82 6.13 3.63
CA TRP A 150 11.37 6.40 4.99
C TRP A 150 12.47 6.09 6.03
N GLY A 151 13.20 4.99 5.87
CA GLY A 151 14.35 4.66 6.71
C GLY A 151 15.42 5.77 6.70
N PHE A 152 15.78 6.26 5.52
CA PHE A 152 16.70 7.42 5.40
C PHE A 152 16.13 8.68 6.04
N PHE A 153 14.82 8.91 5.91
CA PHE A 153 14.18 10.04 6.58
C PHE A 153 14.35 9.97 8.10
N HIS A 154 14.17 8.79 8.70
CA HIS A 154 14.33 8.59 10.14
C HIS A 154 15.79 8.74 10.62
N ILE A 155 16.78 8.44 9.76
CA ILE A 155 18.19 8.66 10.07
C ILE A 155 18.51 10.17 10.10
N ILE A 156 17.95 10.94 9.16
CA ILE A 156 18.20 12.39 9.05
C ILE A 156 17.41 13.18 10.10
N VAL A 157 16.17 12.73 10.40
CA VAL A 157 15.30 13.34 11.41
C VAL A 157 14.95 12.26 12.43
N PRO A 158 15.86 11.98 13.37
CA PRO A 158 15.65 10.89 14.33
C PRO A 158 14.42 11.20 15.19
N PRO A 159 13.51 10.24 15.34
CA PRO A 159 12.40 10.37 16.24
C PRO A 159 12.89 10.42 17.70
N GLN A 160 12.30 11.24 18.53
CA GLN A 160 12.53 11.17 19.97
C GLN A 160 11.62 10.09 20.56
N PHE A 161 12.20 8.96 20.89
CA PHE A 161 11.49 7.87 21.56
C PHE A 161 11.44 8.15 23.08
N SER A 162 10.27 8.05 23.68
CA SER A 162 10.18 7.88 25.12
C SER A 162 10.67 6.47 25.51
N SER A 163 11.08 6.29 26.79
CA SER A 163 11.55 5.00 27.29
C SER A 163 10.55 3.85 27.06
N LEU A 164 9.27 4.14 27.10
CA LEU A 164 8.20 3.17 26.85
C LEU A 164 8.11 2.77 25.35
N GLN A 165 8.46 3.68 24.47
CA GLN A 165 8.46 3.48 23.03
C GLN A 165 9.66 2.63 22.58
N MET A 166 10.81 2.79 23.22
CA MET A 166 11.95 1.92 22.97
C MET A 166 11.64 0.44 23.29
N ILE A 167 10.85 0.17 24.34
CA ILE A 167 10.45 -1.21 24.70
C ILE A 167 9.49 -1.83 23.66
N LEU A 168 8.71 -1.03 22.95
CA LEU A 168 7.76 -1.51 21.94
C LEU A 168 8.42 -1.73 20.55
N TRP A 169 9.61 -1.16 20.32
CA TRP A 169 10.32 -1.25 19.05
C TRP A 169 11.49 -2.26 19.05
N PHE A 170 11.91 -2.75 20.20
CA PHE A 170 12.93 -3.78 20.42
C PHE A 170 12.38 -4.97 21.19
#